data_bc9c6190d4ae1178ef434ba7cfd93803
#
_entry.id   bc9c6190d4ae1178ef434ba7cfd93803
#
_cell.length_a   1.000
_cell.length_b   1.000
_cell.length_c   1.000
_cell.angle_alpha   90.00
_cell.angle_beta   90.00
_cell.angle_gamma   90.00
#
_symmetry.space_group_name_H-M   'P 1'
#
loop_
_entity.id
_entity.type
_entity.pdbx_description
1 polymer ?
#
loop_
_entity_poly.entity_id
_entity_poly.type
_entity_poly.pdbx_seq_one_letter_code
_entity_poly.pdbx_strand_id
1 'polypeptide(L)'
;MNVIINHLDTKVTKVSAEILVPEKATIFIVDDTPENLTLVSTLLKPFYRVKVATSGEKALVYFAQHEEVPDLILLDIIMPGLSGFDVIVELKKNSKMRDIPVIFLTAMSRVEDEKKGLELGAVDYITKPISPPVLLARIKTHLQNKVIADFLRDKNEYLEAEITKRTQEISAIQYVTIFALTSLAETRDSDTGNHIRRTQHYVKVLAKKLQTHPHFSPYLSDTMIETLFKSAPLHDIGKVGIPDSILLKPAKLTPEEFEIMKSHTTLGKKAIEHAEEQLGMSVAFLDVAKEIAYSHHEKWDGSGYPLGLKGNEIPICGRLMAVADVYDALIAKRVYKESFSHEKAVGIILEGRGKHFDPDVVDAFEALKETFHEIAIRFSDD
;
A
#
# COMPACT_ATOMS: atom_id res chain seq x y z
N MET A 1 22.52 13.21 6.22
CA MET A 1 22.03 12.20 7.17
C MET A 1 22.11 12.62 8.64
N ASN A 2 23.13 13.38 9.05
CA ASN A 2 23.29 13.82 10.48
C ASN A 2 22.39 14.98 10.97
N VAL A 3 21.75 15.74 10.09
CA VAL A 3 20.90 16.90 10.49
C VAL A 3 19.45 16.46 10.84
N ILE A 4 18.98 15.33 10.31
CA ILE A 4 17.62 14.81 10.58
C ILE A 4 17.57 14.07 11.92
N ILE A 5 18.66 13.43 12.33
CA ILE A 5 18.75 12.69 13.59
C ILE A 5 18.69 13.64 14.80
N ASN A 6 19.33 14.82 14.71
CA ASN A 6 19.35 15.81 15.80
C ASN A 6 18.01 16.49 16.07
N HIS A 7 17.05 16.50 15.13
CA HIS A 7 15.72 17.08 15.34
C HIS A 7 14.73 16.08 15.96
N LEU A 8 14.98 14.77 15.81
CA LEU A 8 14.20 13.70 16.44
C LEU A 8 14.61 13.48 17.90
N ASP A 9 15.91 13.55 18.21
CA ASP A 9 16.43 13.37 19.57
C ASP A 9 15.99 14.48 20.55
N THR A 10 15.85 15.71 20.08
CA THR A 10 15.42 16.83 20.95
C THR A 10 13.91 16.81 21.28
N LYS A 11 13.07 16.12 20.50
CA LYS A 11 11.65 15.92 20.84
C LYS A 11 11.40 14.65 21.67
N VAL A 12 12.17 13.59 21.42
CA VAL A 12 12.08 12.33 22.18
C VAL A 12 12.62 12.50 23.60
N THR A 13 13.68 13.28 23.81
CA THR A 13 14.23 13.60 25.14
C THR A 13 13.34 14.52 25.97
N LYS A 14 12.40 15.26 25.35
CA LYS A 14 11.37 16.03 26.09
C LYS A 14 10.18 15.20 26.57
N VAL A 15 9.96 14.01 26.01
CA VAL A 15 8.89 13.10 26.44
C VAL A 15 9.26 12.29 27.68
N SER A 16 10.55 12.18 28.03
CA SER A 16 11.01 11.49 29.23
C SER A 16 10.99 12.34 30.50
N ALA A 17 10.70 13.64 30.39
CA ALA A 17 10.51 14.51 31.53
C ALA A 17 9.03 14.91 31.61
N GLU A 18 8.30 14.29 32.52
CA GLU A 18 6.91 14.58 32.88
C GLU A 18 5.87 14.28 31.80
N ILE A 19 5.41 13.02 31.75
CA ILE A 19 4.08 12.72 31.22
C ILE A 19 3.10 13.36 32.19
N LEU A 20 2.82 14.63 31.96
CA LEU A 20 1.89 15.42 32.74
C LEU A 20 0.49 14.88 32.50
N VAL A 21 -0.11 14.28 33.49
CA VAL A 21 -1.57 14.16 33.52
C VAL A 21 -2.11 15.59 33.30
N PRO A 22 -3.06 15.81 32.37
CA PRO A 22 -3.59 17.15 32.12
C PRO A 22 -3.95 17.81 33.44
N GLU A 23 -3.52 19.05 33.67
CA GLU A 23 -3.71 19.79 34.95
C GLU A 23 -5.17 19.85 35.41
N LYS A 24 -6.14 19.39 34.60
CA LYS A 24 -7.58 19.33 34.91
C LYS A 24 -8.27 18.18 34.17
N ALA A 25 -7.76 16.94 34.30
CA ALA A 25 -8.48 15.77 33.79
C ALA A 25 -9.89 15.69 34.38
N THR A 26 -10.86 15.27 33.58
CA THR A 26 -12.27 15.14 33.99
C THR A 26 -12.56 13.70 34.40
N ILE A 27 -12.90 13.50 35.66
CA ILE A 27 -13.33 12.20 36.19
C ILE A 27 -14.85 12.20 36.27
N PHE A 28 -15.47 11.18 35.67
CA PHE A 28 -16.91 10.98 35.76
C PHE A 28 -17.21 9.86 36.75
N ILE A 29 -18.06 10.14 37.77
CA ILE A 29 -18.38 9.20 38.83
C ILE A 29 -19.86 8.79 38.69
N VAL A 30 -20.10 7.49 38.68
CA VAL A 30 -21.46 6.91 38.65
C VAL A 30 -21.64 6.03 39.88
N ASP A 31 -22.55 6.42 40.77
CA ASP A 31 -22.89 5.68 42.00
C ASP A 31 -24.31 6.10 42.40
N ASP A 32 -25.16 5.15 42.78
CA ASP A 32 -26.54 5.45 43.18
C ASP A 32 -26.68 6.04 44.58
N THR A 33 -25.62 5.97 45.37
CA THR A 33 -25.58 6.42 46.76
C THR A 33 -25.01 7.85 46.87
N PRO A 34 -25.81 8.88 47.25
CA PRO A 34 -25.38 10.27 47.32
C PRO A 34 -24.18 10.49 48.26
N GLU A 35 -24.08 9.74 49.31
CA GLU A 35 -22.98 9.79 50.29
C GLU A 35 -21.66 9.39 49.63
N ASN A 36 -21.65 8.33 48.83
CA ASN A 36 -20.49 7.90 48.09
C ASN A 36 -20.05 8.94 47.04
N LEU A 37 -21.00 9.50 46.27
CA LEU A 37 -20.73 10.57 45.32
C LEU A 37 -20.10 11.78 45.99
N THR A 38 -20.65 12.18 47.17
CA THR A 38 -20.14 13.31 47.95
C THR A 38 -18.73 13.05 48.45
N LEU A 39 -18.48 11.86 49.02
CA LEU A 39 -17.18 11.46 49.52
C LEU A 39 -16.12 11.48 48.44
N VAL A 40 -16.37 10.72 47.33
CA VAL A 40 -15.42 10.59 46.24
C VAL A 40 -15.20 11.93 45.53
N SER A 41 -16.26 12.70 45.30
CA SER A 41 -16.15 14.04 44.70
C SER A 41 -15.29 14.97 45.56
N THR A 42 -15.46 14.95 46.85
CA THR A 42 -14.70 15.80 47.77
C THR A 42 -13.21 15.44 47.75
N LEU A 43 -12.90 14.16 47.69
CA LEU A 43 -11.52 13.66 47.57
C LEU A 43 -10.84 14.05 46.25
N LEU A 44 -11.60 14.07 45.13
CA LEU A 44 -11.04 14.27 43.80
C LEU A 44 -11.03 15.74 43.35
N LYS A 45 -11.97 16.57 43.78
CA LYS A 45 -12.09 17.98 43.36
C LYS A 45 -10.82 18.84 43.51
N PRO A 46 -9.93 18.61 44.53
CA PRO A 46 -8.68 19.36 44.61
C PRO A 46 -7.73 19.11 43.40
N PHE A 47 -7.84 17.94 42.76
CA PHE A 47 -6.91 17.47 41.74
C PHE A 47 -7.51 17.40 40.32
N TYR A 48 -8.85 17.17 40.20
CA TYR A 48 -9.54 16.87 38.98
C TYR A 48 -10.84 17.66 38.80
N ARG A 49 -11.32 17.80 37.58
CA ARG A 49 -12.72 18.18 37.33
C ARG A 49 -13.58 16.94 37.58
N VAL A 50 -14.64 17.11 38.37
CA VAL A 50 -15.51 15.99 38.74
C VAL A 50 -16.92 16.23 38.21
N LYS A 51 -17.44 15.24 37.48
CA LYS A 51 -18.84 15.15 37.08
C LYS A 51 -19.44 13.89 37.66
N VAL A 52 -20.73 13.92 37.96
CA VAL A 52 -21.40 12.82 38.66
C VAL A 52 -22.73 12.44 38.00
N ALA A 53 -23.09 11.18 38.09
CA ALA A 53 -24.41 10.67 37.77
C ALA A 53 -24.89 9.75 38.91
N THR A 54 -26.20 9.78 39.20
CA THR A 54 -26.81 8.99 40.27
C THR A 54 -27.42 7.69 39.76
N SER A 55 -27.21 7.30 38.50
CA SER A 55 -27.55 5.99 37.95
C SER A 55 -26.86 5.77 36.62
N GLY A 56 -26.83 4.50 36.16
CA GLY A 56 -26.30 4.11 34.85
C GLY A 56 -27.02 4.79 33.69
N GLU A 57 -28.35 4.88 33.73
CA GLU A 57 -29.16 5.53 32.71
C GLU A 57 -28.83 7.01 32.57
N LYS A 58 -28.69 7.73 33.71
CA LYS A 58 -28.33 9.15 33.68
C LYS A 58 -26.91 9.35 33.12
N ALA A 59 -25.98 8.45 33.41
CA ALA A 59 -24.65 8.50 32.85
C ALA A 59 -24.67 8.32 31.31
N LEU A 60 -25.39 7.31 30.79
CA LEU A 60 -25.52 7.09 29.38
C LEU A 60 -26.23 8.23 28.63
N VAL A 61 -27.32 8.80 29.24
CA VAL A 61 -27.98 9.99 28.68
C VAL A 61 -27.01 11.19 28.67
N TYR A 62 -26.24 11.39 29.71
CA TYR A 62 -25.25 12.47 29.74
C TYR A 62 -24.25 12.33 28.60
N PHE A 63 -23.67 11.14 28.37
CA PHE A 63 -22.70 10.89 27.33
C PHE A 63 -23.29 11.02 25.91
N ALA A 64 -24.60 10.75 25.74
CA ALA A 64 -25.28 10.94 24.47
C ALA A 64 -25.57 12.42 24.16
N GLN A 65 -25.74 13.26 25.16
CA GLN A 65 -26.12 14.67 25.01
C GLN A 65 -24.93 15.65 25.01
N HIS A 66 -23.77 15.21 25.50
CA HIS A 66 -22.59 16.08 25.63
C HIS A 66 -21.45 15.56 24.76
N GLU A 67 -20.80 16.48 24.06
CA GLU A 67 -19.62 16.16 23.27
C GLU A 67 -18.35 15.97 24.12
N GLU A 68 -18.36 16.53 25.33
CA GLU A 68 -17.22 16.44 26.23
C GLU A 68 -17.08 15.04 26.82
N VAL A 69 -16.00 14.37 26.49
CA VAL A 69 -15.68 13.01 26.88
C VAL A 69 -14.84 13.05 28.16
N PRO A 70 -15.16 12.29 29.22
CA PRO A 70 -14.32 12.23 30.40
C PRO A 70 -13.01 11.51 30.16
N ASP A 71 -11.98 11.82 30.93
CA ASP A 71 -10.67 11.17 30.86
C ASP A 71 -10.64 9.84 31.61
N LEU A 72 -11.53 9.64 32.59
CA LEU A 72 -11.68 8.40 33.34
C LEU A 72 -13.09 8.32 33.96
N ILE A 73 -13.62 7.11 34.05
CA ILE A 73 -14.91 6.82 34.66
C ILE A 73 -14.69 5.96 35.91
N LEU A 74 -15.24 6.40 37.04
CA LEU A 74 -15.44 5.59 38.23
C LEU A 74 -16.90 5.10 38.23
N LEU A 75 -17.12 3.80 38.26
CA LEU A 75 -18.43 3.21 38.04
C LEU A 75 -18.77 2.20 39.12
N ASP A 76 -19.83 2.46 39.88
CA ASP A 76 -20.34 1.45 40.80
C ASP A 76 -20.94 0.26 40.02
N ILE A 77 -20.69 -0.95 40.49
CA ILE A 77 -21.24 -2.17 39.90
C ILE A 77 -22.70 -2.36 40.26
N ILE A 78 -23.04 -2.14 41.54
CA ILE A 78 -24.38 -2.46 42.06
C ILE A 78 -25.20 -1.17 42.11
N MET A 79 -26.06 -1.01 41.12
CA MET A 79 -27.00 0.12 41.05
C MET A 79 -28.40 -0.39 40.66
N PRO A 80 -29.48 0.27 41.14
CA PRO A 80 -30.83 -0.03 40.64
C PRO A 80 -30.96 0.28 39.14
N GLY A 81 -31.69 -0.53 38.42
CA GLY A 81 -31.84 -0.40 36.94
C GLY A 81 -30.67 -1.00 36.22
N LEU A 82 -29.90 -0.17 35.47
CA LEU A 82 -28.71 -0.61 34.80
C LEU A 82 -27.54 -0.78 35.76
N SER A 83 -27.01 -2.00 35.85
CA SER A 83 -25.79 -2.30 36.60
C SER A 83 -24.55 -1.65 35.95
N GLY A 84 -23.47 -1.53 36.71
CA GLY A 84 -22.20 -1.05 36.15
C GLY A 84 -21.67 -1.93 35.01
N PHE A 85 -21.97 -3.23 35.02
CA PHE A 85 -21.63 -4.13 33.92
C PHE A 85 -22.43 -3.80 32.65
N ASP A 86 -23.71 -3.43 32.76
CA ASP A 86 -24.51 -3.04 31.59
C ASP A 86 -24.01 -1.71 31.03
N VAL A 87 -23.66 -0.76 31.91
CA VAL A 87 -23.12 0.55 31.50
C VAL A 87 -21.81 0.40 30.74
N ILE A 88 -20.85 -0.41 31.20
CA ILE A 88 -19.58 -0.57 30.49
C ILE A 88 -19.76 -1.21 29.12
N VAL A 89 -20.67 -2.18 28.97
CA VAL A 89 -21.00 -2.79 27.67
C VAL A 89 -21.48 -1.74 26.67
N GLU A 90 -22.35 -0.83 27.09
CA GLU A 90 -22.82 0.25 26.22
C GLU A 90 -21.72 1.28 25.90
N LEU A 91 -20.86 1.61 26.87
CA LEU A 91 -19.70 2.48 26.64
C LEU A 91 -18.74 1.88 25.60
N LYS A 92 -18.46 0.59 25.68
CA LYS A 92 -17.55 -0.11 24.73
C LYS A 92 -18.09 -0.23 23.30
N LYS A 93 -19.41 -0.13 23.09
CA LYS A 93 -20.04 -0.04 21.78
C LYS A 93 -19.89 1.34 21.12
N ASN A 94 -19.69 2.39 21.91
CA ASN A 94 -19.58 3.75 21.42
C ASN A 94 -18.13 4.09 21.03
N SER A 95 -17.88 4.46 19.78
CA SER A 95 -16.54 4.76 19.27
C SER A 95 -15.81 5.89 19.99
N LYS A 96 -16.53 6.86 20.55
CA LYS A 96 -15.95 7.97 21.34
C LYS A 96 -15.63 7.58 22.78
N MET A 97 -16.32 6.58 23.33
CA MET A 97 -16.27 6.22 24.75
C MET A 97 -15.49 4.93 25.02
N ARG A 98 -15.34 4.06 24.02
CA ARG A 98 -14.77 2.71 24.17
C ARG A 98 -13.35 2.70 24.76
N ASP A 99 -12.56 3.73 24.47
CA ASP A 99 -11.14 3.82 24.87
C ASP A 99 -10.96 4.54 26.23
N ILE A 100 -12.05 5.01 26.85
CA ILE A 100 -12.00 5.65 28.17
C ILE A 100 -11.76 4.56 29.23
N PRO A 101 -10.76 4.76 30.11
CA PRO A 101 -10.54 3.86 31.24
C PRO A 101 -11.72 3.91 32.22
N VAL A 102 -12.25 2.74 32.52
CA VAL A 102 -13.31 2.54 33.50
C VAL A 102 -12.74 1.78 34.71
N ILE A 103 -12.83 2.35 35.89
CA ILE A 103 -12.48 1.70 37.14
C ILE A 103 -13.77 1.40 37.91
N PHE A 104 -13.99 0.13 38.22
CA PHE A 104 -15.14 -0.22 39.04
C PHE A 104 -14.96 0.12 40.52
N LEU A 105 -16.01 0.64 41.12
CA LEU A 105 -16.15 0.75 42.58
C LEU A 105 -17.06 -0.41 43.05
N THR A 106 -16.57 -1.28 43.93
CA THR A 106 -17.32 -2.50 44.26
C THR A 106 -17.32 -2.80 45.74
N ALA A 107 -18.46 -3.19 46.28
CA ALA A 107 -18.56 -3.83 47.60
C ALA A 107 -18.32 -5.34 47.53
N MET A 108 -18.22 -5.89 46.31
CA MET A 108 -18.03 -7.32 46.07
C MET A 108 -16.55 -7.70 46.16
N SER A 109 -16.24 -8.71 46.97
CA SER A 109 -14.89 -9.32 47.08
C SER A 109 -14.78 -10.67 46.38
N ARG A 110 -15.76 -11.00 45.52
CA ARG A 110 -15.71 -12.28 44.77
C ARG A 110 -14.82 -12.15 43.54
N VAL A 111 -13.89 -13.08 43.41
CA VAL A 111 -12.93 -13.15 42.30
C VAL A 111 -13.63 -13.23 40.92
N GLU A 112 -14.82 -13.86 40.87
CA GLU A 112 -15.62 -13.98 39.66
C GLU A 112 -16.15 -12.64 39.14
N ASP A 113 -16.55 -11.73 40.03
CA ASP A 113 -17.05 -10.39 39.64
C ASP A 113 -15.93 -9.49 39.18
N GLU A 114 -14.75 -9.57 39.80
CA GLU A 114 -13.55 -8.86 39.34
C GLU A 114 -13.12 -9.33 37.97
N LYS A 115 -13.06 -10.66 37.75
CA LYS A 115 -12.73 -11.25 36.47
C LYS A 115 -13.71 -10.80 35.37
N LYS A 116 -15.02 -10.86 35.66
CA LYS A 116 -16.07 -10.42 34.74
C LYS A 116 -15.92 -8.96 34.35
N GLY A 117 -15.63 -8.08 35.34
CA GLY A 117 -15.42 -6.65 35.06
C GLY A 117 -14.25 -6.39 34.10
N LEU A 118 -13.13 -7.05 34.31
CA LEU A 118 -11.95 -6.94 33.45
C LEU A 118 -12.22 -7.50 32.05
N GLU A 119 -12.93 -8.64 31.94
CA GLU A 119 -13.33 -9.21 30.65
C GLU A 119 -14.28 -8.31 29.84
N LEU A 120 -15.11 -7.50 30.54
CA LEU A 120 -15.97 -6.49 29.90
C LEU A 120 -15.20 -5.22 29.50
N GLY A 121 -13.92 -5.11 29.82
CA GLY A 121 -13.04 -4.03 29.38
C GLY A 121 -12.85 -2.92 30.40
N ALA A 122 -13.14 -3.14 31.70
CA ALA A 122 -12.64 -2.28 32.75
C ALA A 122 -11.12 -2.41 32.88
N VAL A 123 -10.46 -1.32 33.26
CA VAL A 123 -9.00 -1.29 33.44
C VAL A 123 -8.57 -1.64 34.86
N ASP A 124 -9.49 -1.52 35.83
CA ASP A 124 -9.21 -1.79 37.23
C ASP A 124 -10.50 -1.84 38.07
N TYR A 125 -10.36 -2.18 39.34
CA TYR A 125 -11.42 -2.12 40.35
C TYR A 125 -10.90 -1.60 41.67
N ILE A 126 -11.78 -1.01 42.50
CA ILE A 126 -11.50 -0.51 43.84
C ILE A 126 -12.59 -0.98 44.79
N THR A 127 -12.18 -1.72 45.81
CA THR A 127 -13.11 -2.23 46.83
C THR A 127 -13.56 -1.14 47.81
N LYS A 128 -14.83 -1.16 48.17
CA LYS A 128 -15.39 -0.36 49.23
C LYS A 128 -15.16 -1.06 50.59
N PRO A 129 -14.74 -0.36 51.68
CA PRO A 129 -14.61 1.10 51.79
C PRO A 129 -13.38 1.66 51.07
N ILE A 130 -13.60 2.79 50.36
CA ILE A 130 -12.60 3.40 49.49
C ILE A 130 -11.45 3.99 50.32
N SER A 131 -10.23 3.54 50.06
CA SER A 131 -9.00 4.13 50.60
C SER A 131 -8.55 5.31 49.74
N PRO A 132 -8.53 6.56 50.24
CA PRO A 132 -8.17 7.74 49.44
C PRO A 132 -6.79 7.64 48.73
N PRO A 133 -5.71 7.18 49.40
CA PRO A 133 -4.42 7.07 48.75
C PRO A 133 -4.43 6.06 47.58
N VAL A 134 -5.15 4.94 47.73
CA VAL A 134 -5.27 3.91 46.71
C VAL A 134 -6.07 4.42 45.50
N LEU A 135 -7.21 5.10 45.76
CA LEU A 135 -8.04 5.71 44.72
C LEU A 135 -7.21 6.69 43.88
N LEU A 136 -6.53 7.63 44.53
CA LEU A 136 -5.72 8.64 43.82
C LEU A 136 -4.57 8.03 43.03
N ALA A 137 -3.88 7.01 43.56
CA ALA A 137 -2.79 6.34 42.89
C ALA A 137 -3.28 5.62 41.63
N ARG A 138 -4.40 4.87 41.70
CA ARG A 138 -4.98 4.14 40.57
C ARG A 138 -5.48 5.10 39.49
N ILE A 139 -6.21 6.15 39.84
CA ILE A 139 -6.64 7.18 38.88
C ILE A 139 -5.44 7.78 38.16
N LYS A 140 -4.40 8.17 38.88
CA LYS A 140 -3.19 8.75 38.29
C LYS A 140 -2.55 7.79 37.29
N THR A 141 -2.39 6.51 37.66
CA THR A 141 -1.79 5.47 36.78
C THR A 141 -2.60 5.31 35.52
N HIS A 142 -3.93 5.18 35.60
CA HIS A 142 -4.76 4.96 34.41
C HIS A 142 -4.91 6.21 33.55
N LEU A 143 -4.88 7.41 34.09
CA LEU A 143 -4.79 8.65 33.33
C LEU A 143 -3.47 8.76 32.58
N GLN A 144 -2.34 8.40 33.21
CA GLN A 144 -1.04 8.37 32.55
C GLN A 144 -1.02 7.34 31.37
N ASN A 145 -1.55 6.15 31.62
CA ASN A 145 -1.66 5.12 30.58
C ASN A 145 -2.53 5.60 29.39
N LYS A 146 -3.65 6.29 29.68
CA LYS A 146 -4.50 6.88 28.63
C LYS A 146 -3.73 7.90 27.79
N VAL A 147 -3.03 8.84 28.43
CA VAL A 147 -2.23 9.85 27.72
C VAL A 147 -1.18 9.20 26.82
N ILE A 148 -0.52 8.14 27.31
CA ILE A 148 0.46 7.39 26.51
C ILE A 148 -0.21 6.69 25.32
N ALA A 149 -1.35 6.03 25.56
CA ALA A 149 -2.09 5.33 24.51
C ALA A 149 -2.58 6.29 23.42
N ASP A 150 -3.16 7.44 23.81
CA ASP A 150 -3.60 8.48 22.88
C ASP A 150 -2.43 9.04 22.07
N PHE A 151 -1.30 9.36 22.72
CA PHE A 151 -0.09 9.82 22.04
C PHE A 151 0.43 8.81 21.02
N LEU A 152 0.47 7.51 21.38
CA LEU A 152 0.93 6.45 20.49
C LEU A 152 -0.01 6.28 19.30
N ARG A 153 -1.33 6.38 19.51
CA ARG A 153 -2.33 6.31 18.44
C ARG A 153 -2.14 7.46 17.44
N ASP A 154 -2.08 8.69 17.94
CA ASP A 154 -1.91 9.88 17.09
C ASP A 154 -0.56 9.81 16.30
N LYS A 155 0.49 9.29 16.97
CA LYS A 155 1.79 9.10 16.34
C LYS A 155 1.77 8.05 15.24
N ASN A 156 1.05 6.94 15.44
CA ASN A 156 0.89 5.90 14.43
C ASN A 156 0.12 6.42 13.21
N GLU A 157 -1.01 7.12 13.43
CA GLU A 157 -1.79 7.73 12.34
C GLU A 157 -0.92 8.71 11.52
N TYR A 158 -0.13 9.54 12.19
CA TYR A 158 0.81 10.44 11.51
C TYR A 158 1.87 9.67 10.70
N LEU A 159 2.46 8.62 11.28
CA LEU A 159 3.48 7.82 10.61
C LEU A 159 2.92 7.07 9.39
N GLU A 160 1.74 6.50 9.49
CA GLU A 160 1.07 5.83 8.37
C GLU A 160 0.79 6.80 7.20
N ALA A 161 0.31 8.01 7.51
CA ALA A 161 0.10 9.04 6.51
C ALA A 161 1.43 9.48 5.85
N GLU A 162 2.51 9.67 6.65
CA GLU A 162 3.83 10.05 6.12
C GLU A 162 4.45 8.93 5.28
N ILE A 163 4.35 7.65 5.71
CA ILE A 163 4.80 6.50 4.93
C ILE A 163 4.07 6.45 3.59
N THR A 164 2.76 6.59 3.60
CA THR A 164 1.95 6.60 2.37
C THR A 164 2.41 7.69 1.41
N LYS A 165 2.58 8.92 1.92
CA LYS A 165 3.08 10.05 1.14
C LYS A 165 4.46 9.80 0.57
N ARG A 166 5.41 9.34 1.38
CA ARG A 166 6.79 9.06 0.94
C ARG A 166 6.86 7.94 -0.09
N THR A 167 6.04 6.90 0.09
CA THR A 167 5.97 5.81 -0.89
C THR A 167 5.45 6.29 -2.25
N GLN A 168 4.46 7.19 -2.26
CA GLN A 168 3.96 7.80 -3.49
C GLN A 168 5.03 8.68 -4.16
N GLU A 169 5.73 9.53 -3.38
CA GLU A 169 6.82 10.39 -3.90
C GLU A 169 7.95 9.54 -4.53
N ILE A 170 8.40 8.48 -3.85
CA ILE A 170 9.43 7.57 -4.36
C ILE A 170 8.96 6.88 -5.64
N SER A 171 7.72 6.38 -5.68
CA SER A 171 7.16 5.74 -6.86
C SER A 171 7.06 6.70 -8.05
N ALA A 172 6.70 7.96 -7.81
CA ALA A 172 6.65 8.98 -8.86
C ALA A 172 8.05 9.31 -9.40
N ILE A 173 9.05 9.49 -8.52
CA ILE A 173 10.44 9.75 -8.92
C ILE A 173 10.99 8.56 -9.71
N GLN A 174 10.77 7.32 -9.25
CA GLN A 174 11.18 6.11 -9.95
C GLN A 174 10.60 6.07 -11.37
N TYR A 175 9.28 6.30 -11.50
CA TYR A 175 8.59 6.30 -12.79
C TYR A 175 9.17 7.35 -13.74
N VAL A 176 9.30 8.60 -13.28
CA VAL A 176 9.83 9.70 -14.11
C VAL A 176 11.28 9.43 -14.53
N THR A 177 12.11 8.90 -13.62
CA THR A 177 13.51 8.58 -13.92
C THR A 177 13.61 7.47 -14.98
N ILE A 178 12.87 6.38 -14.82
CA ILE A 178 12.85 5.29 -15.80
C ILE A 178 12.36 5.82 -17.15
N PHE A 179 11.25 6.55 -17.17
CA PHE A 179 10.68 7.10 -18.39
C PHE A 179 11.67 8.05 -19.10
N ALA A 180 12.35 8.92 -18.36
CA ALA A 180 13.34 9.83 -18.94
C ALA A 180 14.54 9.08 -19.53
N LEU A 181 15.07 8.05 -18.84
CA LEU A 181 16.19 7.26 -19.31
C LEU A 181 15.82 6.42 -20.53
N THR A 182 14.64 5.79 -20.54
CA THR A 182 14.19 4.98 -21.67
C THR A 182 13.82 5.86 -22.86
N SER A 183 13.18 7.01 -22.66
CA SER A 183 12.95 7.99 -23.73
C SER A 183 14.27 8.50 -24.34
N LEU A 184 15.30 8.73 -23.52
CA LEU A 184 16.62 9.12 -24.03
C LEU A 184 17.26 7.99 -24.84
N ALA A 185 17.09 6.73 -24.43
CA ALA A 185 17.56 5.58 -25.19
C ALA A 185 16.86 5.49 -26.57
N GLU A 186 15.56 5.73 -26.63
CA GLU A 186 14.75 5.73 -27.85
C GLU A 186 15.04 6.91 -28.78
N THR A 187 15.54 8.07 -28.28
CA THR A 187 15.92 9.17 -29.18
C THR A 187 17.04 8.79 -30.15
N ARG A 188 17.78 7.70 -29.87
CA ARG A 188 18.77 7.12 -30.79
C ARG A 188 18.14 6.16 -31.81
N ASP A 189 16.95 5.65 -31.55
CA ASP A 189 16.16 4.85 -32.49
C ASP A 189 15.10 5.76 -33.15
N SER A 190 14.47 5.30 -34.22
CA SER A 190 13.36 6.01 -34.86
C SER A 190 12.05 5.92 -34.07
N ASP A 191 12.04 5.22 -32.94
CA ASP A 191 10.86 5.08 -32.10
C ASP A 191 10.68 6.32 -31.21
N THR A 192 9.45 6.71 -30.93
CA THR A 192 9.10 7.90 -30.18
C THR A 192 8.83 7.56 -28.71
N GLY A 193 9.04 8.51 -27.79
CA GLY A 193 8.76 8.30 -26.36
C GLY A 193 7.31 7.88 -26.06
N ASN A 194 6.40 7.99 -27.02
CA ASN A 194 5.03 7.50 -26.89
C ASN A 194 4.92 5.98 -27.08
N HIS A 195 5.85 5.34 -27.79
CA HIS A 195 5.96 3.87 -27.87
C HIS A 195 6.04 3.25 -26.47
N ILE A 196 6.92 3.76 -25.61
CA ILE A 196 7.05 3.30 -24.21
C ILE A 196 5.71 3.39 -23.47
N ARG A 197 5.00 4.53 -23.63
CA ARG A 197 3.70 4.73 -22.97
C ARG A 197 2.65 3.75 -23.50
N ARG A 198 2.61 3.52 -24.79
CA ARG A 198 1.65 2.60 -25.40
C ARG A 198 1.92 1.18 -24.95
N THR A 199 3.14 0.68 -25.08
CA THR A 199 3.50 -0.71 -24.76
C THR A 199 3.28 -1.05 -23.30
N GLN A 200 3.64 -0.18 -22.35
CA GLN A 200 3.35 -0.43 -20.93
C GLN A 200 1.84 -0.54 -20.63
N HIS A 201 1.00 0.26 -21.31
CA HIS A 201 -0.45 0.19 -21.15
C HIS A 201 -1.03 -1.07 -21.79
N TYR A 202 -0.53 -1.50 -22.95
CA TYR A 202 -0.92 -2.76 -23.58
C TYR A 202 -0.61 -3.95 -22.67
N VAL A 203 0.60 -4.02 -22.12
CA VAL A 203 0.99 -5.05 -21.14
C VAL A 203 0.06 -5.05 -19.94
N LYS A 204 -0.27 -3.88 -19.39
CA LYS A 204 -1.16 -3.76 -18.22
C LYS A 204 -2.56 -4.29 -18.51
N VAL A 205 -3.17 -3.92 -19.63
CA VAL A 205 -4.54 -4.37 -19.94
C VAL A 205 -4.59 -5.86 -20.29
N LEU A 206 -3.57 -6.41 -20.98
CA LEU A 206 -3.43 -7.85 -21.19
C LEU A 206 -3.30 -8.61 -19.88
N ALA A 207 -2.38 -8.17 -19.01
CA ALA A 207 -2.18 -8.78 -17.70
C ALA A 207 -3.46 -8.75 -16.85
N LYS A 208 -4.19 -7.63 -16.85
CA LYS A 208 -5.47 -7.52 -16.13
C LYS A 208 -6.55 -8.44 -16.68
N LYS A 209 -6.62 -8.60 -18.00
CA LYS A 209 -7.54 -9.53 -18.64
C LYS A 209 -7.25 -10.98 -18.29
N LEU A 210 -5.95 -11.33 -18.24
CA LEU A 210 -5.48 -12.69 -17.97
C LEU A 210 -5.40 -13.01 -16.45
N GLN A 211 -5.63 -12.05 -15.58
CA GLN A 211 -5.52 -12.20 -14.12
C GLN A 211 -6.40 -13.34 -13.56
N THR A 212 -7.54 -13.61 -14.17
CA THR A 212 -8.45 -14.68 -13.77
C THR A 212 -8.27 -15.96 -14.58
N HIS A 213 -7.38 -15.96 -15.58
CA HIS A 213 -7.13 -17.13 -16.41
C HIS A 213 -6.30 -18.17 -15.65
N PRO A 214 -6.65 -19.47 -15.65
CA PRO A 214 -6.02 -20.49 -14.81
C PRO A 214 -4.48 -20.58 -14.94
N HIS A 215 -3.93 -20.42 -16.16
CA HIS A 215 -2.50 -20.49 -16.40
C HIS A 215 -1.74 -19.26 -15.95
N PHE A 216 -2.40 -18.10 -15.80
CA PHE A 216 -1.77 -16.80 -15.52
C PHE A 216 -2.07 -16.31 -14.10
N SER A 217 -3.19 -16.71 -13.50
CA SER A 217 -3.62 -16.25 -12.18
C SER A 217 -2.60 -16.51 -11.05
N PRO A 218 -1.79 -17.57 -11.05
CA PRO A 218 -0.75 -17.76 -10.04
C PRO A 218 0.36 -16.70 -10.10
N TYR A 219 0.57 -16.10 -11.27
CA TYR A 219 1.62 -15.08 -11.51
C TYR A 219 1.06 -13.66 -11.46
N LEU A 220 -0.14 -13.40 -12.00
CA LEU A 220 -0.70 -12.06 -12.19
C LEU A 220 -1.49 -11.55 -10.98
N SER A 221 -0.82 -11.29 -9.86
CA SER A 221 -1.40 -10.48 -8.76
C SER A 221 -1.50 -9.00 -9.16
N ASP A 222 -2.31 -8.19 -8.44
CA ASP A 222 -2.39 -6.74 -8.67
C ASP A 222 -1.00 -6.08 -8.53
N THR A 223 -0.20 -6.51 -7.56
CA THR A 223 1.17 -6.03 -7.38
C THR A 223 2.04 -6.39 -8.58
N MET A 224 1.94 -7.62 -9.11
CA MET A 224 2.70 -8.04 -10.27
C MET A 224 2.30 -7.26 -11.53
N ILE A 225 1.01 -6.97 -11.73
CA ILE A 225 0.52 -6.15 -12.84
C ILE A 225 1.11 -4.73 -12.80
N GLU A 226 1.19 -4.12 -11.63
CA GLU A 226 1.85 -2.81 -11.48
C GLU A 226 3.37 -2.91 -11.69
N THR A 227 3.99 -4.01 -11.29
CA THR A 227 5.41 -4.28 -11.57
C THR A 227 5.67 -4.42 -13.06
N LEU A 228 4.86 -5.20 -13.77
CA LEU A 228 4.91 -5.35 -15.23
C LEU A 228 4.77 -4.00 -15.95
N PHE A 229 3.78 -3.20 -15.55
CA PHE A 229 3.57 -1.85 -16.10
C PHE A 229 4.81 -0.97 -15.97
N LYS A 230 5.47 -1.00 -14.80
CA LYS A 230 6.67 -0.19 -14.53
C LYS A 230 7.93 -0.73 -15.20
N SER A 231 8.01 -2.05 -15.42
CA SER A 231 9.20 -2.72 -16.00
C SER A 231 9.16 -2.77 -17.53
N ALA A 232 7.98 -2.77 -18.15
CA ALA A 232 7.82 -2.83 -19.61
C ALA A 232 8.63 -1.77 -20.38
N PRO A 233 8.79 -0.51 -19.91
CA PRO A 233 9.63 0.50 -20.55
C PRO A 233 11.08 0.07 -20.78
N LEU A 234 11.60 -0.87 -20.01
CA LEU A 234 13.01 -1.29 -20.07
C LEU A 234 13.29 -2.40 -21.08
N HIS A 235 12.29 -2.88 -21.85
CA HIS A 235 12.46 -4.00 -22.78
C HIS A 235 13.60 -3.77 -23.76
N ASP A 236 13.75 -2.58 -24.27
CA ASP A 236 14.70 -2.19 -25.32
C ASP A 236 15.91 -1.38 -24.81
N ILE A 237 16.12 -1.28 -23.49
CA ILE A 237 17.22 -0.48 -22.91
C ILE A 237 18.60 -0.90 -23.46
N GLY A 238 18.76 -2.14 -23.86
CA GLY A 238 20.01 -2.66 -24.45
C GLY A 238 20.34 -2.12 -25.84
N LYS A 239 19.41 -1.49 -26.55
CA LYS A 239 19.66 -0.82 -27.84
C LYS A 239 20.72 0.28 -27.72
N VAL A 240 20.90 0.85 -26.52
CA VAL A 240 21.99 1.80 -26.25
C VAL A 240 23.37 1.22 -26.56
N GLY A 241 23.54 -0.09 -26.42
CA GLY A 241 24.80 -0.79 -26.72
C GLY A 241 24.99 -1.19 -28.17
N ILE A 242 24.02 -0.96 -29.05
CA ILE A 242 24.11 -1.30 -30.49
C ILE A 242 24.80 -0.16 -31.24
N PRO A 243 25.75 -0.47 -32.15
CA PRO A 243 26.41 0.54 -32.98
C PRO A 243 25.42 1.32 -33.88
N ASP A 244 25.61 2.64 -33.99
CA ASP A 244 24.74 3.52 -34.80
C ASP A 244 24.66 3.10 -36.27
N SER A 245 25.74 2.55 -36.82
CA SER A 245 25.77 2.04 -38.20
C SER A 245 24.78 0.90 -38.44
N ILE A 246 24.35 0.21 -37.39
CA ILE A 246 23.38 -0.89 -37.45
C ILE A 246 22.01 -0.38 -36.96
N LEU A 247 21.96 0.30 -35.84
CA LEU A 247 20.70 0.79 -35.23
C LEU A 247 19.98 1.78 -36.16
N LEU A 248 20.73 2.70 -36.77
CA LEU A 248 20.20 3.78 -37.64
C LEU A 248 20.28 3.44 -39.15
N LYS A 249 20.57 2.21 -39.50
CA LYS A 249 20.76 1.82 -40.91
C LYS A 249 19.49 2.07 -41.72
N PRO A 250 19.54 2.92 -42.79
CA PRO A 250 18.37 3.23 -43.61
C PRO A 250 18.05 2.13 -44.64
N ALA A 251 18.30 0.87 -44.33
CA ALA A 251 18.05 -0.30 -45.18
C ALA A 251 17.84 -1.57 -44.33
N LYS A 252 17.45 -2.65 -44.96
CA LYS A 252 17.38 -3.94 -44.25
C LYS A 252 18.76 -4.34 -43.74
N LEU A 253 18.81 -4.88 -42.53
CA LEU A 253 20.02 -5.44 -41.95
C LEU A 253 20.47 -6.68 -42.71
N THR A 254 21.77 -6.87 -42.85
CA THR A 254 22.33 -8.16 -43.29
C THR A 254 22.14 -9.21 -42.20
N PRO A 255 22.28 -10.50 -42.49
CA PRO A 255 22.22 -11.54 -41.46
C PRO A 255 23.20 -11.28 -40.30
N GLU A 256 24.43 -10.84 -40.58
CA GLU A 256 25.46 -10.56 -39.59
C GLU A 256 25.10 -9.34 -38.73
N GLU A 257 24.58 -8.27 -39.36
CA GLU A 257 24.10 -7.08 -38.65
C GLU A 257 22.86 -7.42 -37.78
N PHE A 258 22.00 -8.30 -38.26
CA PHE A 258 20.84 -8.75 -37.47
C PHE A 258 21.27 -9.55 -36.25
N GLU A 259 22.33 -10.38 -36.33
CA GLU A 259 22.89 -11.04 -35.14
C GLU A 259 23.39 -10.04 -34.12
N ILE A 260 24.03 -8.93 -34.55
CA ILE A 260 24.45 -7.86 -33.67
C ILE A 260 23.21 -7.15 -33.06
N MET A 261 22.19 -6.86 -33.88
CA MET A 261 20.95 -6.25 -33.38
C MET A 261 20.28 -7.11 -32.30
N LYS A 262 20.20 -8.43 -32.48
CA LYS A 262 19.62 -9.34 -31.47
C LYS A 262 20.32 -9.27 -30.12
N SER A 263 21.57 -8.85 -30.08
CA SER A 263 22.34 -8.75 -28.84
C SER A 263 21.79 -7.70 -27.86
N HIS A 264 20.90 -6.76 -28.30
CA HIS A 264 20.29 -5.77 -27.38
C HIS A 264 19.55 -6.45 -26.21
N THR A 265 18.94 -7.62 -26.44
CA THR A 265 18.25 -8.38 -25.39
C THR A 265 19.22 -8.81 -24.28
N THR A 266 20.39 -9.30 -24.65
CA THR A 266 21.45 -9.72 -23.73
C THR A 266 22.13 -8.51 -23.07
N LEU A 267 22.35 -7.43 -23.83
CA LEU A 267 22.94 -6.20 -23.31
C LEU A 267 22.00 -5.53 -22.27
N GLY A 268 20.71 -5.48 -22.57
CA GLY A 268 19.69 -4.97 -21.65
C GLY A 268 19.66 -5.74 -20.34
N LYS A 269 19.57 -7.09 -20.43
CA LYS A 269 19.65 -7.96 -19.25
C LYS A 269 20.91 -7.68 -18.41
N LYS A 270 22.10 -7.69 -19.04
CA LYS A 270 23.37 -7.45 -18.34
C LYS A 270 23.45 -6.08 -17.68
N ALA A 271 22.91 -5.04 -18.34
CA ALA A 271 22.90 -3.69 -17.76
C ALA A 271 22.04 -3.65 -16.48
N ILE A 272 20.91 -4.32 -16.48
CA ILE A 272 20.03 -4.42 -15.30
C ILE A 272 20.65 -5.28 -14.21
N GLU A 273 21.28 -6.42 -14.56
CA GLU A 273 22.01 -7.28 -13.61
C GLU A 273 23.14 -6.51 -12.91
N HIS A 274 23.91 -5.75 -13.68
CA HIS A 274 24.97 -4.92 -13.09
C HIS A 274 24.44 -3.86 -12.12
N ALA A 275 23.31 -3.23 -12.44
CA ALA A 275 22.67 -2.28 -11.52
C ALA A 275 22.19 -2.96 -10.22
N GLU A 276 21.64 -4.18 -10.33
CA GLU A 276 21.21 -4.98 -9.18
C GLU A 276 22.39 -5.38 -8.28
N GLU A 277 23.51 -5.80 -8.88
CA GLU A 277 24.75 -6.10 -8.15
C GLU A 277 25.24 -4.90 -7.32
N GLN A 278 25.17 -3.69 -7.88
CA GLN A 278 25.55 -2.46 -7.17
C GLN A 278 24.56 -2.13 -6.03
N LEU A 279 23.30 -2.50 -6.17
CA LEU A 279 22.29 -2.33 -5.12
C LEU A 279 22.50 -3.31 -3.97
N GLY A 280 23.07 -4.49 -4.22
CA GLY A 280 23.33 -5.54 -3.23
C GLY A 280 22.09 -6.27 -2.72
N MET A 281 20.96 -6.12 -3.41
CA MET A 281 19.69 -6.80 -3.07
C MET A 281 18.84 -7.03 -4.33
N SER A 282 18.11 -8.14 -4.37
CA SER A 282 17.13 -8.39 -5.42
C SER A 282 15.86 -7.59 -5.19
N VAL A 283 15.30 -7.04 -6.26
CA VAL A 283 14.06 -6.27 -6.27
C VAL A 283 13.17 -6.80 -7.39
N ALA A 284 11.96 -7.22 -7.07
CA ALA A 284 11.00 -7.82 -8.03
C ALA A 284 10.84 -7.00 -9.33
N PHE A 285 10.92 -5.68 -9.25
CA PHE A 285 10.91 -4.79 -10.42
C PHE A 285 12.08 -5.08 -11.38
N LEU A 286 13.32 -5.26 -10.85
CA LEU A 286 14.51 -5.55 -11.66
C LEU A 286 14.46 -6.98 -12.23
N ASP A 287 13.92 -7.94 -11.47
CA ASP A 287 13.75 -9.31 -11.96
C ASP A 287 12.82 -9.34 -13.16
N VAL A 288 11.67 -8.71 -13.08
CA VAL A 288 10.72 -8.62 -14.20
C VAL A 288 11.30 -7.83 -15.37
N ALA A 289 12.04 -6.74 -15.13
CA ALA A 289 12.69 -5.97 -16.19
C ALA A 289 13.75 -6.80 -16.93
N LYS A 290 14.57 -7.58 -16.21
CA LYS A 290 15.55 -8.53 -16.80
C LYS A 290 14.87 -9.56 -17.69
N GLU A 291 13.78 -10.16 -17.19
CA GLU A 291 13.03 -11.17 -17.95
C GLU A 291 12.40 -10.58 -19.21
N ILE A 292 11.78 -9.40 -19.12
CA ILE A 292 11.19 -8.70 -20.27
C ILE A 292 12.28 -8.39 -21.29
N ALA A 293 13.35 -7.70 -20.89
CA ALA A 293 14.44 -7.31 -21.79
C ALA A 293 15.06 -8.52 -22.51
N TYR A 294 15.14 -9.66 -21.82
CA TYR A 294 15.77 -10.85 -22.36
C TYR A 294 14.86 -11.71 -23.21
N SER A 295 13.53 -11.69 -23.01
CA SER A 295 12.61 -12.68 -23.61
C SER A 295 11.50 -12.10 -24.49
N HIS A 296 11.39 -10.77 -24.66
CA HIS A 296 10.30 -10.17 -25.44
C HIS A 296 10.36 -10.49 -26.95
N HIS A 297 11.48 -10.97 -27.46
CA HIS A 297 11.64 -11.45 -28.82
C HIS A 297 11.64 -12.98 -28.95
N GLU A 298 11.37 -13.72 -27.87
CA GLU A 298 11.10 -15.14 -27.97
C GLU A 298 9.76 -15.37 -28.67
N LYS A 299 9.67 -16.47 -29.40
CA LYS A 299 8.46 -16.85 -30.15
C LYS A 299 7.91 -18.16 -29.63
N TRP A 300 6.60 -18.26 -29.59
CA TRP A 300 5.91 -19.42 -29.04
C TRP A 300 6.36 -20.76 -29.67
N ASP A 301 6.72 -20.78 -30.95
CA ASP A 301 7.19 -21.96 -31.67
C ASP A 301 8.67 -22.29 -31.43
N GLY A 302 9.42 -21.45 -30.71
CA GLY A 302 10.85 -21.60 -30.45
C GLY A 302 11.77 -21.01 -31.52
N SER A 303 11.23 -20.31 -32.53
CA SER A 303 12.03 -19.64 -33.58
C SER A 303 12.50 -18.24 -33.17
N GLY A 304 12.26 -17.83 -31.92
CA GLY A 304 12.67 -16.55 -31.37
C GLY A 304 14.13 -16.49 -30.94
N TYR A 305 14.48 -15.44 -30.23
CA TYR A 305 15.81 -15.21 -29.68
C TYR A 305 15.73 -14.47 -28.31
N PRO A 306 16.77 -14.52 -27.47
CA PRO A 306 18.12 -15.06 -27.72
C PRO A 306 18.29 -16.55 -27.39
N LEU A 307 17.35 -17.19 -26.67
CA LEU A 307 17.47 -18.58 -26.18
C LEU A 307 16.74 -19.59 -27.08
N GLY A 308 15.77 -19.15 -27.88
CA GLY A 308 14.89 -20.03 -28.63
C GLY A 308 13.92 -20.81 -27.73
N LEU A 309 13.45 -20.16 -26.65
CA LEU A 309 12.48 -20.74 -25.72
C LEU A 309 11.16 -21.03 -26.41
N LYS A 310 10.48 -22.14 -26.03
CA LYS A 310 9.26 -22.57 -26.65
C LYS A 310 8.09 -22.68 -25.68
N GLY A 311 6.94 -22.19 -26.09
CA GLY A 311 5.70 -22.35 -25.33
C GLY A 311 5.81 -21.78 -23.91
N ASN A 312 5.52 -22.59 -22.92
CA ASN A 312 5.52 -22.18 -21.51
C ASN A 312 6.93 -21.95 -20.91
N GLU A 313 8.01 -22.28 -21.64
CA GLU A 313 9.37 -21.93 -21.21
C GLU A 313 9.61 -20.41 -21.29
N ILE A 314 8.85 -19.70 -22.14
CA ILE A 314 8.92 -18.25 -22.26
C ILE A 314 8.25 -17.63 -21.00
N PRO A 315 8.95 -16.75 -20.28
CA PRO A 315 8.35 -16.04 -19.15
C PRO A 315 7.05 -15.31 -19.53
N ILE A 316 6.06 -15.29 -18.65
CA ILE A 316 4.76 -14.66 -18.92
C ILE A 316 4.93 -13.20 -19.31
N CYS A 317 5.81 -12.46 -18.64
CA CYS A 317 6.12 -11.05 -18.96
C CYS A 317 6.64 -10.88 -20.39
N GLY A 318 7.48 -11.78 -20.88
CA GLY A 318 7.97 -11.78 -22.26
C GLY A 318 6.86 -12.06 -23.26
N ARG A 319 5.96 -13.03 -22.99
CA ARG A 319 4.80 -13.33 -23.85
C ARG A 319 3.86 -12.15 -23.99
N LEU A 320 3.59 -11.43 -22.89
CA LEU A 320 2.75 -10.23 -22.88
C LEU A 320 3.41 -9.10 -23.68
N MET A 321 4.72 -8.89 -23.45
CA MET A 321 5.48 -7.83 -24.13
C MET A 321 5.59 -8.08 -25.61
N ALA A 322 5.77 -9.32 -26.06
CA ALA A 322 5.85 -9.66 -27.48
C ALA A 322 4.62 -9.21 -28.29
N VAL A 323 3.42 -9.40 -27.75
CA VAL A 323 2.18 -8.93 -28.40
C VAL A 323 2.10 -7.40 -28.38
N ALA A 324 2.43 -6.78 -27.25
CA ALA A 324 2.39 -5.33 -27.06
C ALA A 324 3.35 -4.60 -28.02
N ASP A 325 4.59 -5.06 -28.08
CA ASP A 325 5.64 -4.47 -28.90
C ASP A 325 5.36 -4.64 -30.41
N VAL A 326 5.01 -5.85 -30.84
CA VAL A 326 4.72 -6.09 -32.26
C VAL A 326 3.47 -5.31 -32.72
N TYR A 327 2.41 -5.27 -31.91
CA TYR A 327 1.23 -4.46 -32.25
C TYR A 327 1.61 -2.99 -32.42
N ASP A 328 2.35 -2.42 -31.49
CA ASP A 328 2.80 -1.03 -31.57
C ASP A 328 3.69 -0.78 -32.80
N ALA A 329 4.64 -1.66 -33.04
CA ALA A 329 5.50 -1.58 -34.25
C ALA A 329 4.75 -1.67 -35.58
N LEU A 330 3.56 -2.28 -35.60
CA LEU A 330 2.71 -2.36 -36.80
C LEU A 330 1.93 -1.07 -37.04
N ILE A 331 1.41 -0.43 -35.98
CA ILE A 331 0.58 0.77 -36.09
C ILE A 331 1.38 2.08 -36.07
N ALA A 332 2.61 2.06 -35.55
CA ALA A 332 3.48 3.25 -35.52
C ALA A 332 3.99 3.59 -36.92
N LYS A 333 4.01 4.88 -37.25
CA LYS A 333 4.64 5.40 -38.48
C LYS A 333 6.16 5.41 -38.29
N ARG A 334 6.89 4.67 -39.13
CA ARG A 334 8.37 4.66 -39.11
C ARG A 334 8.92 5.35 -40.37
N VAL A 335 10.14 5.86 -40.27
CA VAL A 335 10.79 6.61 -41.38
C VAL A 335 10.77 5.88 -42.73
N TYR A 336 10.74 4.53 -42.69
CA TYR A 336 10.83 3.67 -43.88
C TYR A 336 9.59 2.81 -44.13
N LYS A 337 8.50 2.97 -43.34
CA LYS A 337 7.30 2.14 -43.46
C LYS A 337 6.06 2.91 -43.04
N GLU A 338 5.07 2.97 -43.95
CA GLU A 338 3.74 3.46 -43.58
C GLU A 338 3.13 2.57 -42.48
N SER A 339 2.41 3.20 -41.58
CA SER A 339 1.65 2.50 -40.53
C SER A 339 0.59 1.60 -41.14
N PHE A 340 0.39 0.42 -40.58
CA PHE A 340 -0.77 -0.39 -40.93
C PHE A 340 -2.01 0.16 -40.21
N SER A 341 -3.19 -0.09 -40.83
CA SER A 341 -4.44 0.19 -40.11
C SER A 341 -4.58 -0.74 -38.90
N HIS A 342 -5.39 -0.32 -37.92
CA HIS A 342 -5.70 -1.12 -36.75
C HIS A 342 -6.14 -2.54 -37.15
N GLU A 343 -7.10 -2.67 -38.08
CA GLU A 343 -7.66 -3.95 -38.51
C GLU A 343 -6.60 -4.86 -39.10
N LYS A 344 -5.67 -4.29 -39.87
CA LYS A 344 -4.56 -5.06 -40.46
C LYS A 344 -3.56 -5.51 -39.39
N ALA A 345 -3.25 -4.66 -38.41
CA ALA A 345 -2.38 -5.03 -37.31
C ALA A 345 -3.01 -6.14 -36.44
N VAL A 346 -4.30 -6.05 -36.16
CA VAL A 346 -5.06 -7.11 -35.46
C VAL A 346 -4.98 -8.42 -36.25
N GLY A 347 -5.21 -8.40 -37.57
CA GLY A 347 -5.12 -9.60 -38.43
C GLY A 347 -3.75 -10.28 -38.32
N ILE A 348 -2.66 -9.52 -38.37
CA ILE A 348 -1.29 -10.04 -38.24
C ILE A 348 -1.05 -10.70 -36.86
N ILE A 349 -1.52 -10.10 -35.77
CA ILE A 349 -1.39 -10.70 -34.43
C ILE A 349 -2.17 -12.02 -34.38
N LEU A 350 -3.41 -12.06 -34.89
CA LEU A 350 -4.23 -13.27 -34.91
C LEU A 350 -3.61 -14.40 -35.76
N GLU A 351 -3.03 -14.10 -36.92
CA GLU A 351 -2.30 -15.05 -37.74
C GLU A 351 -1.04 -15.63 -37.05
N GLY A 352 -0.47 -14.87 -36.10
CA GLY A 352 0.68 -15.27 -35.29
C GLY A 352 0.34 -16.21 -34.12
N ARG A 353 -0.94 -16.49 -33.88
CA ARG A 353 -1.42 -17.34 -32.78
C ARG A 353 -0.80 -18.74 -32.82
N GLY A 354 -0.15 -19.17 -31.74
CA GLY A 354 0.49 -20.48 -31.61
C GLY A 354 1.80 -20.65 -32.43
N LYS A 355 2.26 -19.56 -33.08
CA LYS A 355 3.54 -19.50 -33.78
C LYS A 355 4.44 -18.43 -33.16
N HIS A 356 4.15 -17.18 -33.41
CA HIS A 356 4.85 -16.05 -32.81
C HIS A 356 4.40 -15.85 -31.38
N PHE A 357 3.10 -15.88 -31.12
CA PHE A 357 2.48 -15.48 -29.88
C PHE A 357 1.80 -16.64 -29.13
N ASP A 358 1.79 -16.53 -27.82
CA ASP A 358 1.03 -17.40 -26.94
C ASP A 358 -0.46 -17.37 -27.32
N PRO A 359 -1.12 -18.52 -27.55
CA PRO A 359 -2.53 -18.59 -27.91
C PRO A 359 -3.46 -17.88 -26.91
N ASP A 360 -3.22 -18.04 -25.59
CA ASP A 360 -4.06 -17.45 -24.55
C ASP A 360 -3.89 -15.93 -24.50
N VAL A 361 -2.67 -15.42 -24.77
CA VAL A 361 -2.40 -13.98 -24.84
C VAL A 361 -3.05 -13.36 -26.08
N VAL A 362 -3.06 -14.08 -27.22
CA VAL A 362 -3.75 -13.63 -28.46
C VAL A 362 -5.26 -13.59 -28.23
N ASP A 363 -5.84 -14.59 -27.58
CA ASP A 363 -7.27 -14.61 -27.28
C ASP A 363 -7.67 -13.44 -26.35
N ALA A 364 -6.80 -13.10 -25.38
CA ALA A 364 -6.98 -11.90 -24.53
C ALA A 364 -6.85 -10.60 -25.35
N PHE A 365 -5.89 -10.53 -26.28
CA PHE A 365 -5.70 -9.38 -27.17
C PHE A 365 -6.91 -9.18 -28.08
N GLU A 366 -7.44 -10.24 -28.68
CA GLU A 366 -8.63 -10.17 -29.53
C GLU A 366 -9.83 -9.57 -28.77
N ALA A 367 -10.01 -10.00 -27.53
CA ALA A 367 -11.06 -9.45 -26.65
C ALA A 367 -10.82 -7.98 -26.25
N LEU A 368 -9.60 -7.48 -26.38
CA LEU A 368 -9.17 -6.12 -26.00
C LEU A 368 -8.77 -5.24 -27.17
N LYS A 369 -8.97 -5.66 -28.42
CA LYS A 369 -8.48 -4.95 -29.61
C LYS A 369 -8.91 -3.48 -29.69
N GLU A 370 -10.15 -3.18 -29.32
CA GLU A 370 -10.64 -1.79 -29.27
C GLU A 370 -9.94 -0.98 -28.17
N THR A 371 -9.69 -1.58 -27.01
CA THR A 371 -8.91 -0.95 -25.93
C THR A 371 -7.48 -0.64 -26.36
N PHE A 372 -6.85 -1.54 -27.14
CA PHE A 372 -5.55 -1.30 -27.74
C PHE A 372 -5.59 -0.11 -28.70
N HIS A 373 -6.63 -0.02 -29.52
CA HIS A 373 -6.82 1.11 -30.45
C HIS A 373 -7.01 2.44 -29.68
N GLU A 374 -7.81 2.45 -28.63
CA GLU A 374 -8.01 3.62 -27.77
C GLU A 374 -6.69 4.08 -27.12
N ILE A 375 -5.86 3.13 -26.65
CA ILE A 375 -4.54 3.45 -26.12
C ILE A 375 -3.64 4.06 -27.20
N ALA A 376 -3.65 3.49 -28.41
CA ALA A 376 -2.89 4.00 -29.55
C ALA A 376 -3.25 5.44 -29.89
N ILE A 377 -4.55 5.75 -29.95
CA ILE A 377 -5.04 7.12 -30.21
C ILE A 377 -4.67 8.06 -29.07
N ARG A 378 -4.86 7.61 -27.83
CA ARG A 378 -4.58 8.45 -26.64
C ARG A 378 -3.12 8.90 -26.54
N PHE A 379 -2.21 8.08 -27.00
CA PHE A 379 -0.76 8.34 -26.98
C PHE A 379 -0.20 8.36 -28.42
N SER A 380 -0.95 8.98 -29.36
CA SER A 380 -0.49 9.16 -30.74
C SER A 380 0.75 10.07 -30.77
N ASP A 381 1.59 9.82 -31.78
CA ASP A 381 2.70 10.69 -32.13
C ASP A 381 2.15 11.72 -33.11
N ASP A 382 1.71 12.88 -32.65
CA ASP A 382 1.22 14.01 -33.48
C ASP A 382 2.36 14.67 -34.23
#